data_aec05d16c1f6be361c5e1b1f5d2cb2c7
#
_entry.id   aec05d16c1f6be361c5e1b1f5d2cb2c7
#
_cell.length_a   1.000
_cell.length_b   1.000
_cell.length_c   1.000
_cell.angle_alpha   90.00
_cell.angle_beta   90.00
_cell.angle_gamma   90.00
#
_symmetry.space_group_name_H-M   'P 1'
#
loop_
_entity.id
_entity.type
_entity.pdbx_description
1 polymer ?
#
loop_
_entity_poly.entity_id
_entity_poly.type
_entity_poly.pdbx_seq_one_letter_code
_entity_poly.pdbx_strand_id
1 'polypeptide(L)'
;MNLSPPEPKVYAGGGRTEPAAAEGCGVRRFSILYAEQEPMVADAVRETLEAEGWRVEVCARGDEALRRLQNGGRFDLLILDFLLPGLDGLELARRARALRRAARTPIIMFTDSEVERDARRAGVDAYLRKPRGVYSLARTAAGLLARA
;
A
#
# COMPACT_ATOMS: atom_id res chain seq x y z
N MET A 1 -14.93 22.49 17.25
CA MET A 1 -15.20 21.06 17.00
C MET A 1 -13.92 20.43 16.49
N ASN A 2 -13.41 19.51 17.28
CA ASN A 2 -12.19 18.81 16.91
C ASN A 2 -12.58 17.60 16.07
N LEU A 3 -12.57 17.77 14.75
CA LEU A 3 -12.80 16.67 13.82
C LEU A 3 -11.48 15.91 13.63
N SER A 4 -11.20 15.01 14.55
CA SER A 4 -10.12 14.07 14.34
C SER A 4 -10.43 13.24 13.08
N PRO A 5 -9.44 13.02 12.21
CA PRO A 5 -9.67 12.14 11.06
C PRO A 5 -10.04 10.73 11.55
N PRO A 6 -10.85 10.01 10.78
CA PRO A 6 -11.20 8.65 11.17
C PRO A 6 -9.94 7.79 11.26
N GLU A 7 -9.89 6.98 12.29
CA GLU A 7 -8.80 6.02 12.45
C GLU A 7 -8.78 5.03 11.29
N PRO A 8 -7.60 4.68 10.81
CA PRO A 8 -7.49 3.68 9.76
C PRO A 8 -7.95 2.32 10.25
N LYS A 9 -8.69 1.64 9.42
CA LYS A 9 -9.13 0.28 9.73
C LYS A 9 -8.03 -0.70 9.32
N VAL A 10 -7.37 -1.26 10.30
CA VAL A 10 -6.34 -2.28 10.11
C VAL A 10 -6.94 -3.63 10.43
N TYR A 11 -6.81 -4.56 9.52
CA TYR A 11 -7.34 -5.90 9.68
C TYR A 11 -6.31 -6.83 10.31
N ALA A 12 -6.75 -7.61 11.30
CA ALA A 12 -5.91 -8.65 11.87
C ALA A 12 -5.80 -9.79 10.86
N GLY A 13 -4.72 -9.85 10.16
CA GLY A 13 -4.46 -10.89 9.16
C GLY A 13 -3.09 -11.47 9.30
N GLY A 14 -3.08 -12.71 9.51
CA GLY A 14 -2.06 -13.67 9.65
C GLY A 14 -0.64 -13.42 9.18
N GLY A 15 0.28 -13.95 9.90
CA GLY A 15 1.63 -14.18 9.45
C GLY A 15 2.60 -13.06 9.70
N ARG A 16 3.10 -13.02 10.91
CA ARG A 16 4.27 -12.19 11.23
C ARG A 16 5.50 -12.81 10.57
N THR A 17 6.06 -12.09 9.62
CA THR A 17 7.47 -12.30 9.29
C THR A 17 8.26 -11.42 10.23
N GLU A 18 9.22 -12.01 10.91
CA GLU A 18 10.17 -11.24 11.69
C GLU A 18 10.93 -10.29 10.76
N PRO A 19 11.16 -9.04 11.18
CA PRO A 19 11.96 -8.12 10.37
C PRO A 19 13.34 -8.70 10.20
N ALA A 20 13.83 -8.73 8.98
CA ALA A 20 15.22 -9.03 8.73
C ALA A 20 16.06 -8.05 9.55
N ALA A 21 16.97 -8.56 10.37
CA ALA A 21 17.85 -7.73 11.17
C ALA A 21 18.56 -6.74 10.25
N ALA A 22 18.48 -5.45 10.59
CA ALA A 22 19.20 -4.42 9.87
C ALA A 22 20.70 -4.64 10.12
N GLU A 23 21.36 -5.23 9.17
CA GLU A 23 22.81 -5.36 9.21
C GLU A 23 23.43 -4.10 8.59
N GLY A 24 24.17 -3.34 9.39
CA GLY A 24 25.02 -2.27 8.94
C GLY A 24 24.50 -0.87 9.24
N CYS A 25 25.43 0.09 9.24
CA CYS A 25 25.24 1.51 9.49
C CYS A 25 24.49 2.20 8.33
N GLY A 26 23.29 1.75 7.99
CA GLY A 26 22.48 2.39 6.97
C GLY A 26 21.03 2.35 7.38
N VAL A 27 20.37 3.51 7.33
CA VAL A 27 18.91 3.55 7.45
C VAL A 27 18.34 2.82 6.24
N ARG A 28 17.70 1.65 6.47
CA ARG A 28 17.02 0.92 5.42
C ARG A 28 15.91 1.79 4.86
N ARG A 29 15.96 2.05 3.57
CA ARG A 29 14.88 2.73 2.87
C ARG A 29 13.84 1.70 2.46
N PHE A 30 12.63 1.86 3.00
CA PHE A 30 11.50 1.05 2.54
C PHE A 30 11.09 1.47 1.13
N SER A 31 10.71 0.46 0.33
CA SER A 31 10.22 0.65 -1.04
C SER A 31 8.72 0.39 -1.08
N ILE A 32 7.99 1.34 -1.65
CA ILE A 32 6.53 1.31 -1.75
C ILE A 32 6.15 1.31 -3.23
N LEU A 33 5.28 0.39 -3.63
CA LEU A 33 4.62 0.44 -4.92
C LEU A 33 3.24 1.07 -4.72
N TYR A 34 3.01 2.17 -5.38
CA TYR A 34 1.77 2.93 -5.28
C TYR A 34 1.05 2.94 -6.62
N ALA A 35 -0.13 2.32 -6.69
CA ALA A 35 -0.96 2.28 -7.88
C ALA A 35 -2.09 3.30 -7.78
N GLU A 36 -2.02 4.34 -8.61
CA GLU A 36 -2.95 5.47 -8.65
C GLU A 36 -2.97 6.07 -10.04
N GLN A 37 -4.16 6.19 -10.63
CA GLN A 37 -4.30 6.73 -11.98
C GLN A 37 -4.35 8.26 -12.02
N GLU A 38 -4.76 8.92 -10.94
CA GLU A 38 -4.90 10.37 -10.91
C GLU A 38 -3.55 11.02 -10.61
N PRO A 39 -2.93 11.73 -11.59
CA PRO A 39 -1.56 12.23 -11.42
C PRO A 39 -1.40 13.20 -10.25
N MET A 40 -2.37 14.08 -10.02
CA MET A 40 -2.27 15.06 -8.92
C MET A 40 -2.32 14.39 -7.56
N VAL A 41 -3.18 13.39 -7.41
CA VAL A 41 -3.26 12.60 -6.18
C VAL A 41 -1.99 11.79 -5.98
N ALA A 42 -1.52 11.14 -7.05
CA ALA A 42 -0.29 10.34 -6.99
C ALA A 42 0.92 11.19 -6.58
N ASP A 43 1.06 12.38 -7.15
CA ASP A 43 2.18 13.27 -6.82
C ASP A 43 2.13 13.75 -5.37
N ALA A 44 0.96 14.18 -4.89
CA ALA A 44 0.78 14.65 -3.52
C ALA A 44 1.07 13.56 -2.50
N VAL A 45 0.56 12.36 -2.75
CA VAL A 45 0.79 11.20 -1.87
C VAL A 45 2.25 10.77 -1.89
N ARG A 46 2.85 10.72 -3.08
CA ARG A 46 4.28 10.40 -3.22
C ARG A 46 5.15 11.35 -2.40
N GLU A 47 4.92 12.65 -2.51
CA GLU A 47 5.67 13.65 -1.75
C GLU A 47 5.53 13.42 -0.24
N THR A 48 4.32 13.14 0.22
CA THR A 48 4.04 12.85 1.63
C THR A 48 4.81 11.64 2.14
N LEU A 49 4.84 10.57 1.35
CA LEU A 49 5.53 9.34 1.73
C LEU A 49 7.05 9.46 1.61
N GLU A 50 7.53 10.15 0.58
CA GLU A 50 8.96 10.39 0.40
C GLU A 50 9.54 11.28 1.51
N ALA A 51 8.72 12.16 2.09
CA ALA A 51 9.12 12.96 3.24
C ALA A 51 9.47 12.11 4.47
N GLU A 52 8.97 10.88 4.55
CA GLU A 52 9.32 9.91 5.59
C GLU A 52 10.65 9.20 5.32
N GLY A 53 11.28 9.47 4.18
CA GLY A 53 12.51 8.81 3.75
C GLY A 53 12.30 7.52 2.95
N TRP A 54 11.08 7.22 2.55
CA TRP A 54 10.76 6.02 1.78
C TRP A 54 10.89 6.25 0.29
N ARG A 55 11.14 5.17 -0.46
CA ARG A 55 11.10 5.19 -1.92
C ARG A 55 9.70 4.85 -2.39
N VAL A 56 9.17 5.65 -3.29
CA VAL A 56 7.82 5.44 -3.84
C VAL A 56 7.90 5.32 -5.34
N GLU A 57 7.43 4.20 -5.86
CA GLU A 57 7.28 3.96 -7.27
C GLU A 57 5.80 3.99 -7.62
N VAL A 58 5.42 4.88 -8.53
CA VAL A 58 4.03 5.09 -8.91
C VAL A 58 3.73 4.38 -10.22
N CYS A 59 2.62 3.64 -10.25
CA CYS A 59 2.05 3.06 -11.46
C CYS A 59 0.65 3.60 -11.66
N ALA A 60 0.35 4.08 -12.87
CA ALA A 60 -0.97 4.61 -13.21
C ALA A 60 -1.99 3.51 -13.54
N ARG A 61 -1.55 2.28 -13.74
CA ARG A 61 -2.35 1.14 -14.19
C ARG A 61 -2.13 -0.07 -13.29
N GLY A 62 -3.21 -0.82 -13.06
CA GLY A 62 -3.13 -2.04 -12.25
C GLY A 62 -2.34 -3.16 -12.93
N ASP A 63 -2.47 -3.30 -14.25
CA ASP A 63 -1.70 -4.30 -15.01
C ASP A 63 -0.20 -4.00 -15.01
N GLU A 64 0.17 -2.72 -15.05
CA GLU A 64 1.56 -2.30 -14.94
C GLU A 64 2.12 -2.63 -13.55
N ALA A 65 1.36 -2.32 -12.50
CA ALA A 65 1.76 -2.65 -11.13
C ALA A 65 1.98 -4.16 -10.96
N LEU A 66 1.08 -4.97 -11.52
CA LEU A 66 1.21 -6.42 -11.47
C LEU A 66 2.48 -6.90 -12.18
N ARG A 67 2.79 -6.34 -13.35
CA ARG A 67 4.02 -6.68 -14.08
C ARG A 67 5.27 -6.37 -13.27
N ARG A 68 5.28 -5.26 -12.54
CA ARG A 68 6.39 -4.92 -11.65
C ARG A 68 6.60 -5.98 -10.59
N LEU A 69 5.52 -6.47 -9.99
CA LEU A 69 5.57 -7.55 -9.00
C LEU A 69 6.02 -8.87 -9.61
N GLN A 70 5.52 -9.20 -10.80
CA GLN A 70 5.86 -10.43 -11.51
C GLN A 70 7.31 -10.45 -11.98
N ASN A 71 7.84 -9.31 -12.38
CA ASN A 71 9.21 -9.19 -12.94
C ASN A 71 10.28 -9.00 -11.88
N GLY A 72 10.00 -9.37 -10.64
CA GLY A 72 10.99 -9.39 -9.57
C GLY A 72 11.11 -8.10 -8.77
N GLY A 73 10.22 -7.15 -8.97
CA GLY A 73 10.13 -5.96 -8.11
C GLY A 73 9.87 -6.36 -6.67
N ARG A 74 10.72 -5.88 -5.77
CA ARG A 74 10.56 -6.13 -4.33
C ARG A 74 10.12 -4.86 -3.65
N PHE A 75 8.96 -4.94 -3.02
CA PHE A 75 8.38 -3.82 -2.29
C PHE A 75 8.07 -4.24 -0.86
N ASP A 76 8.22 -3.31 0.04
CA ASP A 76 7.92 -3.51 1.46
C ASP A 76 6.46 -3.22 1.78
N LEU A 77 5.78 -2.48 0.90
CA LEU A 77 4.39 -2.09 1.06
C LEU A 77 3.77 -1.84 -0.32
N LEU A 78 2.51 -2.23 -0.48
CA LEU A 78 1.70 -1.87 -1.63
C LEU A 78 0.59 -0.92 -1.18
N ILE A 79 0.39 0.17 -1.92
CA ILE A 79 -0.74 1.08 -1.74
C ILE A 79 -1.51 1.09 -3.05
N LEU A 80 -2.78 0.71 -3.00
CA LEU A 80 -3.58 0.48 -4.20
C LEU A 80 -4.87 1.27 -4.15
N ASP A 81 -5.20 1.97 -5.25
CA ASP A 81 -6.55 2.43 -5.48
C ASP A 81 -7.38 1.26 -6.06
N PHE A 82 -8.70 1.31 -5.88
CA PHE A 82 -9.61 0.34 -6.48
C PHE A 82 -9.77 0.60 -7.98
N LEU A 83 -10.10 1.83 -8.36
CA LEU A 83 -10.32 2.19 -9.76
C LEU A 83 -8.99 2.42 -10.48
N LEU A 84 -8.52 1.38 -11.12
CA LEU A 84 -7.30 1.41 -11.93
C LEU A 84 -7.60 0.86 -13.32
N PRO A 85 -7.06 1.49 -14.37
CA PRO A 85 -7.17 0.92 -15.71
C PRO A 85 -6.35 -0.37 -15.83
N GLY A 86 -6.76 -1.23 -16.72
CA GLY A 86 -6.08 -2.50 -17.03
C GLY A 86 -6.38 -3.62 -16.04
N LEU A 87 -6.39 -3.34 -14.75
CA LEU A 87 -6.68 -4.29 -13.68
C LEU A 87 -7.09 -3.51 -12.46
N ASP A 88 -8.26 -3.78 -11.88
CA ASP A 88 -8.69 -3.07 -10.68
C ASP A 88 -7.87 -3.45 -9.45
N GLY A 89 -7.95 -2.60 -8.40
CA GLY A 89 -7.14 -2.78 -7.20
C GLY A 89 -7.48 -4.03 -6.40
N LEU A 90 -8.72 -4.54 -6.46
CA LEU A 90 -9.10 -5.77 -5.78
C LEU A 90 -8.43 -6.98 -6.43
N GLU A 91 -8.51 -7.05 -7.75
CA GLU A 91 -7.88 -8.13 -8.51
C GLU A 91 -6.35 -8.06 -8.38
N LEU A 92 -5.81 -6.85 -8.40
CA LEU A 92 -4.37 -6.65 -8.17
C LEU A 92 -3.95 -7.18 -6.80
N ALA A 93 -4.73 -6.89 -5.75
CA ALA A 93 -4.46 -7.42 -4.41
C ALA A 93 -4.50 -8.95 -4.37
N ARG A 94 -5.52 -9.55 -4.99
CA ARG A 94 -5.64 -11.02 -5.07
C ARG A 94 -4.43 -11.64 -5.77
N ARG A 95 -4.03 -11.07 -6.90
CA ARG A 95 -2.89 -11.57 -7.67
C ARG A 95 -1.57 -11.36 -6.97
N ALA A 96 -1.41 -10.25 -6.26
CA ALA A 96 -0.24 -10.02 -5.42
C ALA A 96 -0.11 -11.11 -4.34
N ARG A 97 -1.22 -11.46 -3.69
CA ARG A 97 -1.25 -12.52 -2.67
C ARG A 97 -0.89 -13.89 -3.24
N ALA A 98 -1.16 -14.12 -4.53
CA ALA A 98 -0.81 -15.37 -5.21
C ALA A 98 0.66 -15.43 -5.65
N LEU A 99 1.34 -14.29 -5.68
CA LEU A 99 2.77 -14.24 -6.01
C LEU A 99 3.60 -14.52 -4.77
N ARG A 100 4.51 -15.48 -4.87
CA ARG A 100 5.36 -15.89 -3.75
C ARG A 100 6.11 -14.73 -3.11
N ARG A 101 6.62 -13.80 -3.91
CA ARG A 101 7.41 -12.65 -3.45
C ARG A 101 6.57 -11.56 -2.78
N ALA A 102 5.29 -11.49 -3.10
CA ALA A 102 4.38 -10.46 -2.60
C ALA A 102 3.30 -11.02 -1.66
N ALA A 103 3.30 -12.34 -1.43
CA ALA A 103 2.25 -13.01 -0.67
C ALA A 103 2.08 -12.47 0.76
N ARG A 104 3.13 -11.94 1.35
CA ARG A 104 3.13 -11.39 2.71
C ARG A 104 3.39 -9.89 2.77
N THR A 105 3.54 -9.24 1.63
CA THR A 105 3.74 -7.81 1.58
C THR A 105 2.47 -7.11 2.07
N PRO A 106 2.53 -6.20 3.05
CA PRO A 106 1.34 -5.50 3.50
C PRO A 106 0.74 -4.66 2.37
N ILE A 107 -0.58 -4.60 2.34
CA ILE A 107 -1.35 -3.89 1.32
C ILE A 107 -2.30 -2.91 2.00
N ILE A 108 -2.23 -1.64 1.60
CA ILE A 108 -3.21 -0.62 1.93
C ILE A 108 -4.08 -0.38 0.71
N MET A 109 -5.40 -0.46 0.85
CA MET A 109 -6.34 0.05 -0.14
C MET A 109 -6.65 1.51 0.21
N PHE A 110 -6.33 2.43 -0.70
CA PHE A 110 -6.57 3.86 -0.54
C PHE A 110 -7.45 4.35 -1.68
N THR A 111 -8.73 4.55 -1.40
CA THR A 111 -9.74 4.74 -2.45
C THR A 111 -10.93 5.56 -1.94
N ASP A 112 -11.65 6.18 -2.86
CA ASP A 112 -12.94 6.81 -2.58
C ASP A 112 -14.12 5.85 -2.80
N SER A 113 -13.87 4.67 -3.32
CA SER A 113 -14.90 3.63 -3.55
C SER A 113 -15.25 2.88 -2.26
N GLU A 114 -16.49 2.44 -2.16
CA GLU A 114 -16.97 1.66 -1.01
C GLU A 114 -16.81 0.17 -1.25
N VAL A 115 -15.60 -0.32 -1.09
CA VAL A 115 -15.24 -1.73 -1.37
C VAL A 115 -14.52 -2.40 -0.20
N GLU A 116 -14.75 -1.90 1.02
CA GLU A 116 -14.02 -2.39 2.21
C GLU A 116 -14.15 -3.90 2.43
N ARG A 117 -15.37 -4.42 2.32
CA ARG A 117 -15.61 -5.86 2.51
C ARG A 117 -14.83 -6.69 1.49
N ASP A 118 -14.89 -6.29 0.23
CA ASP A 118 -14.20 -6.99 -0.85
C ASP A 118 -12.69 -6.83 -0.72
N ALA A 119 -12.22 -5.66 -0.27
CA ALA A 119 -10.81 -5.43 0.01
C ALA A 119 -10.28 -6.39 1.09
N ARG A 120 -11.02 -6.57 2.18
CA ARG A 120 -10.66 -7.54 3.22
C ARG A 120 -10.56 -8.95 2.67
N ARG A 121 -11.54 -9.36 1.87
CA ARG A 121 -11.55 -10.69 1.23
C ARG A 121 -10.41 -10.88 0.26
N ALA A 122 -9.98 -9.80 -0.40
CA ALA A 122 -8.84 -9.82 -1.32
C ALA A 122 -7.48 -9.88 -0.60
N GLY A 123 -7.46 -9.76 0.73
CA GLY A 123 -6.24 -9.84 1.53
C GLY A 123 -5.57 -8.50 1.82
N VAL A 124 -6.31 -7.40 1.73
CA VAL A 124 -5.84 -6.06 2.09
C VAL A 124 -5.71 -5.95 3.60
N ASP A 125 -4.61 -5.35 4.07
CA ASP A 125 -4.30 -5.24 5.51
C ASP A 125 -4.87 -3.97 6.15
N ALA A 126 -5.07 -2.92 5.38
CA ALA A 126 -5.66 -1.67 5.84
C ALA A 126 -6.45 -1.01 4.73
N TYR A 127 -7.52 -0.33 5.11
CA TYR A 127 -8.42 0.35 4.18
C TYR A 127 -8.60 1.79 4.61
N LEU A 128 -8.29 2.73 3.70
CA LEU A 128 -8.40 4.16 3.94
C LEU A 128 -9.26 4.81 2.86
N ARG A 129 -10.17 5.68 3.29
CA ARG A 129 -11.05 6.42 2.38
C ARG A 129 -10.44 7.77 2.01
N LYS A 130 -10.43 8.08 0.71
CA LYS A 130 -10.12 9.42 0.20
C LYS A 130 -11.27 10.37 0.49
N PRO A 131 -11.02 11.67 0.66
CA PRO A 131 -9.70 12.31 0.79
C PRO A 131 -9.14 12.27 2.21
N ARG A 132 -9.95 11.93 3.20
CA ARG A 132 -9.58 11.98 4.63
C ARG A 132 -8.44 11.04 4.98
N GLY A 133 -8.39 9.89 4.33
CA GLY A 133 -7.34 8.89 4.56
C GLY A 133 -5.93 9.38 4.26
N VAL A 134 -5.76 10.44 3.47
CA VAL A 134 -4.45 10.98 3.17
C VAL A 134 -3.69 11.43 4.42
N TYR A 135 -4.41 11.95 5.41
CA TYR A 135 -3.81 12.39 6.68
C TYR A 135 -3.31 11.24 7.55
N SER A 136 -3.89 10.05 7.36
CA SER A 136 -3.51 8.85 8.12
C SER A 136 -2.60 7.92 7.33
N LEU A 137 -2.39 8.18 6.05
CA LEU A 137 -1.72 7.24 5.15
C LEU A 137 -0.28 6.96 5.58
N ALA A 138 0.51 8.00 5.83
CA ALA A 138 1.91 7.84 6.27
C ALA A 138 1.98 7.10 7.61
N ARG A 139 1.10 7.42 8.54
CA ARG A 139 1.01 6.78 9.84
C ARG A 139 0.64 5.30 9.74
N THR A 140 -0.35 4.98 8.93
CA THR A 140 -0.77 3.60 8.68
C THR A 140 0.35 2.81 8.01
N ALA A 141 0.99 3.40 7.01
CA ALA A 141 2.13 2.80 6.33
C ALA A 141 3.27 2.52 7.30
N ALA A 142 3.63 3.48 8.14
CA ALA A 142 4.68 3.31 9.15
C ALA A 142 4.36 2.16 10.10
N GLY A 143 3.11 2.05 10.54
CA GLY A 143 2.67 0.96 11.41
C GLY A 143 2.79 -0.41 10.77
N LEU A 144 2.43 -0.54 9.50
CA LEU A 144 2.54 -1.80 8.76
C LEU A 144 4.01 -2.15 8.46
N LEU A 145 4.82 -1.17 8.08
CA LEU A 145 6.24 -1.37 7.81
C LEU A 145 7.00 -1.80 9.07
N ALA A 146 6.62 -1.29 10.23
CA ALA A 146 7.22 -1.68 11.50
C ALA A 146 6.90 -3.13 11.92
N ARG A 147 5.84 -3.72 11.37
CA ARG A 147 5.41 -5.11 11.66
C ARG A 147 5.97 -6.11 10.66
N ALA A 148 6.42 -5.62 9.54
CA ALA A 148 6.90 -6.47 8.45
C ALA A 148 8.29 -7.05 8.74
#